data_69a301158f623f3ba04633e9ac48ff55
#
_entry.id   69a301158f623f3ba04633e9ac48ff55
#
_cell.length_a   1.000
_cell.length_b   1.000
_cell.length_c   1.000
_cell.angle_alpha   90.00
_cell.angle_beta   90.00
_cell.angle_gamma   90.00
#
_symmetry.space_group_name_H-M   'P 1'
#
loop_
_entity.id
_entity.type
_entity.pdbx_description
1 polymer ?
#
loop_
_entity_poly.entity_id
_entity_poly.type
_entity_poly.pdbx_seq_one_letter_code
_entity_poly.pdbx_strand_id
1 'polypeptide(L)'
;MSNILIIKHGSLGDISQISGALRDIKETYKDKKIFILTTVPYVELLSKCPYIDGVLIDKRLPRWNIIYIVKLKKLLRKFDFFYVYDLQNSSRTSFYRKFLLNITNWSSTETILKKGEKKKDFDNESVLERFKIQLEHSDVKINHTLKPDFSWAMTNVDQIVNKYFGKKFILLFPFCSPQLSHKKWPYFNDLIKIIKTKHSNIEIAIAPGPGEIEEAKKIKAISITNKGKSLNHMELAGLINKSSYVIANDTGPAHMAAHLGKMGLVLFGYHTTAKKVSIETDNFKAISAERLMHLKAEKVYSEIKEKLHSID
;
A
#
# COMPACT_ATOMS: atom_id res chain seq x y z
N MET A 1 24.50 -20.36 -5.98
CA MET A 1 23.19 -20.53 -5.31
C MET A 1 22.14 -19.88 -6.20
N SER A 2 21.09 -20.61 -6.52
CA SER A 2 19.99 -20.06 -7.33
C SER A 2 19.14 -19.11 -6.49
N ASN A 3 18.70 -17.99 -7.07
CA ASN A 3 17.96 -16.92 -6.42
C ASN A 3 16.49 -16.92 -6.83
N ILE A 4 15.66 -16.21 -6.07
CA ILE A 4 14.25 -15.96 -6.38
C ILE A 4 14.09 -14.48 -6.74
N LEU A 5 13.29 -14.20 -7.76
CA LEU A 5 12.88 -12.86 -8.14
C LEU A 5 11.40 -12.66 -7.81
N ILE A 6 11.09 -11.60 -7.08
CA ILE A 6 9.73 -11.09 -6.92
C ILE A 6 9.59 -9.82 -7.75
N ILE A 7 8.47 -9.63 -8.45
CA ILE A 7 8.21 -8.41 -9.22
C ILE A 7 7.02 -7.68 -8.64
N LYS A 8 7.25 -6.46 -8.10
CA LYS A 8 6.20 -5.55 -7.66
C LYS A 8 6.65 -4.10 -7.80
N HIS A 9 5.99 -3.37 -8.69
CA HIS A 9 6.38 -2.00 -9.04
C HIS A 9 5.79 -0.91 -8.11
N GLY A 10 4.79 -1.22 -7.37
CA GLY A 10 4.00 -0.28 -6.55
C GLY A 10 2.54 -0.29 -7.04
N SER A 11 1.62 0.47 -6.54
CA SER A 11 1.74 1.66 -5.66
C SER A 11 2.11 1.35 -4.18
N LEU A 12 2.05 2.37 -3.29
CA LEU A 12 2.33 2.20 -1.86
C LEU A 12 1.36 1.20 -1.21
N GLY A 13 0.06 1.30 -1.53
CA GLY A 13 -0.94 0.33 -1.08
C GLY A 13 -0.63 -1.08 -1.54
N ASP A 14 -0.23 -1.26 -2.79
CA ASP A 14 0.18 -2.57 -3.33
C ASP A 14 1.42 -3.14 -2.61
N ILE A 15 2.39 -2.28 -2.25
CA ILE A 15 3.59 -2.71 -1.52
C ILE A 15 3.23 -3.16 -0.10
N SER A 16 2.32 -2.47 0.57
CA SER A 16 1.86 -2.89 1.90
C SER A 16 1.10 -4.22 1.87
N GLN A 17 0.27 -4.43 0.84
CA GLN A 17 -0.52 -5.66 0.67
C GLN A 17 0.32 -6.91 0.43
N ILE A 18 1.45 -6.80 -0.30
CA ILE A 18 2.30 -7.98 -0.56
C ILE A 18 3.15 -8.41 0.63
N SER A 19 3.17 -7.66 1.75
CA SER A 19 4.04 -7.96 2.89
C SER A 19 3.89 -9.39 3.41
N GLY A 20 2.66 -9.88 3.51
CA GLY A 20 2.41 -11.28 3.90
C GLY A 20 2.92 -12.28 2.87
N ALA A 21 2.72 -12.01 1.58
CA ALA A 21 3.21 -12.85 0.48
C ALA A 21 4.75 -12.91 0.46
N LEU A 22 5.43 -11.77 0.72
CA LEU A 22 6.89 -11.73 0.83
C LEU A 22 7.38 -12.65 1.96
N ARG A 23 6.68 -12.65 3.09
CA ARG A 23 7.01 -13.49 4.23
C ARG A 23 6.80 -14.97 3.92
N ASP A 24 5.66 -15.35 3.36
CA ASP A 24 5.36 -16.75 2.99
C ASP A 24 6.39 -17.30 1.98
N ILE A 25 6.78 -16.50 0.98
CA ILE A 25 7.84 -16.86 0.04
C ILE A 25 9.18 -17.03 0.78
N LYS A 26 9.56 -16.12 1.68
CA LYS A 26 10.82 -16.21 2.43
C LYS A 26 10.85 -17.44 3.35
N GLU A 27 9.74 -17.74 4.02
CA GLU A 27 9.63 -18.92 4.89
C GLU A 27 9.67 -20.24 4.10
N THR A 28 9.17 -20.25 2.86
CA THR A 28 9.24 -21.41 1.94
C THR A 28 10.68 -21.63 1.44
N TYR A 29 11.43 -20.57 1.16
CA TYR A 29 12.76 -20.63 0.56
C TYR A 29 13.84 -20.08 1.51
N LYS A 30 13.97 -20.65 2.69
CA LYS A 30 14.89 -20.19 3.75
C LYS A 30 16.34 -20.09 3.30
N ASP A 31 16.80 -21.01 2.45
CA ASP A 31 18.19 -21.08 1.99
C ASP A 31 18.45 -20.32 0.68
N LYS A 32 17.45 -19.61 0.15
CA LYS A 32 17.56 -18.86 -1.08
C LYS A 32 17.61 -17.36 -0.83
N LYS A 33 18.34 -16.64 -1.68
CA LYS A 33 18.28 -15.18 -1.69
C LYS A 33 17.06 -14.72 -2.48
N ILE A 34 16.32 -13.80 -1.91
CA ILE A 34 15.11 -13.22 -2.49
C ILE A 34 15.40 -11.79 -2.92
N PHE A 35 15.24 -11.54 -4.21
CA PHE A 35 15.36 -10.20 -4.79
C PHE A 35 13.99 -9.69 -5.20
N ILE A 36 13.77 -8.38 -5.05
CA ILE A 36 12.57 -7.73 -5.56
C ILE A 36 12.90 -6.70 -6.63
N LEU A 37 12.20 -6.79 -7.77
CA LEU A 37 12.23 -5.79 -8.84
C LEU A 37 11.11 -4.79 -8.61
N THR A 38 11.48 -3.53 -8.31
CA THR A 38 10.55 -2.46 -7.97
C THR A 38 10.92 -1.14 -8.64
N THR A 39 10.13 -0.08 -8.40
CA THR A 39 10.43 1.27 -8.88
C THR A 39 11.16 2.11 -7.85
N VAL A 40 11.83 3.17 -8.30
CA VAL A 40 12.69 4.04 -7.48
C VAL A 40 12.06 4.49 -6.15
N PRO A 41 10.78 4.93 -6.09
CA PRO A 41 10.19 5.39 -4.84
C PRO A 41 10.15 4.37 -3.69
N TYR A 42 10.18 3.06 -4.02
CA TYR A 42 10.03 1.99 -3.01
C TYR A 42 11.34 1.28 -2.67
N VAL A 43 12.46 1.70 -3.26
CA VAL A 43 13.78 1.06 -3.05
C VAL A 43 14.19 1.14 -1.59
N GLU A 44 14.15 2.33 -1.00
CA GLU A 44 14.55 2.56 0.39
C GLU A 44 13.66 1.75 1.35
N LEU A 45 12.35 1.80 1.16
CA LEU A 45 11.38 1.05 1.94
C LEU A 45 11.66 -0.46 1.88
N LEU A 46 11.73 -1.02 0.67
CA LEU A 46 11.89 -2.47 0.49
C LEU A 46 13.28 -2.98 0.88
N SER A 47 14.31 -2.13 0.90
CA SER A 47 15.63 -2.49 1.42
C SER A 47 15.64 -2.71 2.93
N LYS A 48 14.60 -2.28 3.65
CA LYS A 48 14.39 -2.54 5.09
C LYS A 48 13.48 -3.74 5.35
N CYS A 49 12.88 -4.32 4.30
CA CYS A 49 12.02 -5.48 4.45
C CYS A 49 12.83 -6.71 4.87
N PRO A 50 12.51 -7.38 5.99
CA PRO A 50 13.28 -8.52 6.50
C PRO A 50 13.17 -9.77 5.62
N TYR A 51 12.25 -9.77 4.66
CA TYR A 51 12.00 -10.89 3.76
C TYR A 51 12.71 -10.76 2.41
N ILE A 52 13.47 -9.66 2.20
CA ILE A 52 14.13 -9.31 0.93
C ILE A 52 15.63 -9.18 1.16
N ASP A 53 16.42 -9.92 0.38
CA ASP A 53 17.89 -9.89 0.45
C ASP A 53 18.50 -8.86 -0.52
N GLY A 54 17.74 -8.39 -1.52
CA GLY A 54 18.21 -7.39 -2.46
C GLY A 54 17.11 -6.73 -3.27
N VAL A 55 17.29 -5.45 -3.60
CA VAL A 55 16.33 -4.66 -4.36
C VAL A 55 16.91 -4.29 -5.72
N LEU A 56 16.18 -4.58 -6.78
CA LEU A 56 16.51 -4.25 -8.16
C LEU A 56 15.57 -3.16 -8.68
N ILE A 57 16.10 -2.25 -9.49
CA ILE A 57 15.36 -1.07 -9.95
C ILE A 57 14.87 -1.26 -11.38
N ASP A 58 13.57 -1.17 -11.57
CA ASP A 58 12.93 -0.99 -12.85
C ASP A 58 12.51 0.49 -13.00
N LYS A 59 13.14 1.22 -13.92
CA LYS A 59 12.79 2.61 -14.25
C LYS A 59 11.46 2.74 -14.99
N ARG A 60 10.86 1.63 -15.41
CA ARG A 60 9.62 1.56 -16.18
C ARG A 60 9.57 2.48 -17.41
N LEU A 61 10.71 2.71 -18.06
CA LEU A 61 10.72 3.44 -19.33
C LEU A 61 9.88 2.70 -20.39
N PRO A 62 9.42 3.37 -21.44
CA PRO A 62 8.63 2.74 -22.49
C PRO A 62 9.30 1.50 -23.07
N ARG A 63 8.51 0.47 -23.43
CA ARG A 63 9.03 -0.81 -23.94
C ARG A 63 9.75 -0.70 -25.28
N TRP A 64 9.48 0.33 -26.04
CA TRP A 64 10.22 0.63 -27.28
C TRP A 64 11.60 1.24 -27.04
N ASN A 65 11.96 1.64 -25.83
CA ASN A 65 13.31 2.07 -25.48
C ASN A 65 14.23 0.83 -25.38
N ILE A 66 14.80 0.43 -26.51
CA ILE A 66 15.61 -0.79 -26.66
C ILE A 66 16.82 -0.75 -25.71
N ILE A 67 17.48 0.40 -25.61
CA ILE A 67 18.67 0.56 -24.74
C ILE A 67 18.32 0.24 -23.28
N TYR A 68 17.20 0.77 -22.82
CA TYR A 68 16.70 0.48 -21.47
C TYR A 68 16.35 -1.01 -21.30
N ILE A 69 15.65 -1.61 -22.27
CA ILE A 69 15.27 -3.03 -22.21
C ILE A 69 16.52 -3.93 -22.17
N VAL A 70 17.52 -3.64 -22.98
CA VAL A 70 18.80 -4.39 -22.97
C VAL A 70 19.52 -4.23 -21.62
N LYS A 71 19.56 -3.01 -21.06
CA LYS A 71 20.14 -2.76 -19.73
C LYS A 71 19.40 -3.53 -18.64
N LEU A 72 18.07 -3.51 -18.65
CA LEU A 72 17.25 -4.25 -17.68
C LEU A 72 17.48 -5.76 -17.81
N LYS A 73 17.48 -6.29 -19.02
CA LYS A 73 17.78 -7.70 -19.29
C LYS A 73 19.17 -8.09 -18.78
N LYS A 74 20.20 -7.26 -19.04
CA LYS A 74 21.57 -7.49 -18.55
C LYS A 74 21.64 -7.44 -17.03
N LEU A 75 20.91 -6.51 -16.38
CA LEU A 75 20.80 -6.45 -14.92
C LEU A 75 20.21 -7.73 -14.35
N LEU A 76 19.04 -8.16 -14.85
CA LEU A 76 18.34 -9.33 -14.34
C LEU A 76 19.14 -10.63 -14.55
N ARG A 77 19.87 -10.75 -15.67
CA ARG A 77 20.70 -11.93 -15.96
C ARG A 77 21.99 -12.05 -15.14
N LYS A 78 22.38 -11.02 -14.39
CA LYS A 78 23.50 -11.10 -13.44
C LYS A 78 23.20 -12.01 -12.25
N PHE A 79 21.93 -12.24 -11.97
CA PHE A 79 21.46 -13.07 -10.89
C PHE A 79 20.92 -14.38 -11.47
N ASP A 80 21.33 -15.50 -10.91
CA ASP A 80 20.84 -16.82 -11.30
C ASP A 80 19.47 -17.07 -10.66
N PHE A 81 18.40 -16.55 -11.29
CA PHE A 81 17.04 -16.76 -10.85
C PHE A 81 16.50 -18.08 -11.36
N PHE A 82 16.12 -18.98 -10.44
CA PHE A 82 15.45 -20.22 -10.81
C PHE A 82 13.91 -20.14 -10.75
N TYR A 83 13.39 -19.16 -10.02
CA TYR A 83 11.94 -18.91 -9.88
C TYR A 83 11.62 -17.42 -9.91
N VAL A 84 10.50 -17.05 -10.53
CA VAL A 84 9.97 -15.68 -10.56
C VAL A 84 8.54 -15.66 -10.02
N TYR A 85 8.29 -14.84 -9.00
CA TYR A 85 6.96 -14.52 -8.50
C TYR A 85 6.52 -13.15 -9.01
N ASP A 86 5.69 -13.13 -10.05
CA ASP A 86 5.12 -11.89 -10.59
C ASP A 86 3.88 -11.47 -9.80
N LEU A 87 4.08 -10.76 -8.69
CA LEU A 87 3.00 -10.20 -7.88
C LEU A 87 2.45 -8.88 -8.47
N GLN A 88 3.02 -8.39 -9.58
CA GLN A 88 2.51 -7.23 -10.31
C GLN A 88 1.42 -7.62 -11.31
N ASN A 89 1.52 -8.78 -11.94
CA ASN A 89 0.50 -9.34 -12.85
C ASN A 89 0.03 -8.37 -13.95
N SER A 90 0.97 -7.68 -14.60
CA SER A 90 0.70 -6.66 -15.60
C SER A 90 1.17 -7.07 -17.00
N SER A 91 0.63 -6.42 -18.05
CA SER A 91 1.10 -6.62 -19.44
C SER A 91 2.60 -6.33 -19.61
N ARG A 92 3.17 -5.48 -18.74
CA ARG A 92 4.60 -5.21 -18.72
C ARG A 92 5.39 -6.41 -18.19
N THR A 93 4.95 -7.03 -17.12
CA THR A 93 5.62 -8.18 -16.54
C THR A 93 5.44 -9.44 -17.38
N SER A 94 4.30 -9.59 -18.06
CA SER A 94 4.13 -10.61 -19.11
C SER A 94 5.13 -10.44 -20.26
N PHE A 95 5.43 -9.18 -20.65
CA PHE A 95 6.50 -8.89 -21.62
C PHE A 95 7.88 -9.29 -21.07
N TYR A 96 8.18 -9.05 -19.77
CA TYR A 96 9.45 -9.46 -19.17
C TYR A 96 9.62 -10.98 -19.20
N ARG A 97 8.56 -11.74 -18.87
CA ARG A 97 8.55 -13.20 -18.99
C ARG A 97 8.92 -13.65 -20.38
N LYS A 98 8.30 -13.06 -21.42
CA LYS A 98 8.50 -13.49 -22.83
C LYS A 98 9.87 -13.10 -23.40
N PHE A 99 10.42 -11.93 -23.05
CA PHE A 99 11.55 -11.34 -23.78
C PHE A 99 12.80 -11.08 -22.95
N LEU A 100 12.70 -10.93 -21.62
CA LEU A 100 13.83 -10.60 -20.76
C LEU A 100 14.38 -11.82 -20.02
N LEU A 101 13.49 -12.59 -19.43
CA LEU A 101 13.81 -13.73 -18.58
C LEU A 101 13.21 -15.00 -19.17
N ASN A 102 14.06 -15.86 -19.71
CA ASN A 102 13.66 -17.19 -20.19
C ASN A 102 13.73 -18.18 -19.03
N ILE A 103 12.84 -18.02 -18.04
CA ILE A 103 12.77 -18.87 -16.84
C ILE A 103 11.46 -19.65 -16.89
N THR A 104 11.57 -20.97 -16.77
CA THR A 104 10.43 -21.89 -16.83
C THR A 104 9.52 -21.73 -15.60
N ASN A 105 10.13 -21.58 -14.43
CA ASN A 105 9.40 -21.47 -13.15
C ASN A 105 8.93 -20.03 -12.94
N TRP A 106 7.72 -19.73 -13.37
CA TRP A 106 7.11 -18.40 -13.31
C TRP A 106 5.72 -18.48 -12.72
N SER A 107 5.51 -17.84 -11.58
CA SER A 107 4.21 -17.69 -10.93
C SER A 107 3.59 -16.33 -11.29
N SER A 108 2.43 -16.35 -11.88
CA SER A 108 1.60 -15.18 -12.20
C SER A 108 0.15 -15.59 -12.35
N THR A 109 -0.79 -14.64 -12.37
CA THR A 109 -2.19 -14.95 -12.68
C THR A 109 -2.35 -15.63 -14.05
N GLU A 110 -1.52 -15.30 -15.04
CA GLU A 110 -1.57 -15.94 -16.36
C GLU A 110 -1.10 -17.39 -16.34
N THR A 111 -0.19 -17.78 -15.44
CA THR A 111 0.37 -19.14 -15.39
C THR A 111 -0.47 -20.11 -14.60
N ILE A 112 -1.40 -19.63 -13.78
CA ILE A 112 -2.27 -20.45 -12.94
C ILE A 112 -3.68 -20.62 -13.51
N LEU A 113 -4.03 -19.91 -14.59
CA LEU A 113 -5.33 -20.04 -15.24
C LEU A 113 -5.50 -21.45 -15.81
N LYS A 114 -6.63 -22.06 -15.52
CA LYS A 114 -7.03 -23.35 -16.13
C LYS A 114 -7.42 -23.13 -17.60
N LYS A 115 -7.42 -24.22 -18.36
CA LYS A 115 -7.87 -24.18 -19.75
C LYS A 115 -9.31 -23.68 -19.84
N GLY A 116 -9.52 -22.56 -20.56
CA GLY A 116 -10.82 -21.90 -20.72
C GLY A 116 -11.09 -20.77 -19.73
N GLU A 117 -10.33 -20.63 -18.66
CA GLU A 117 -10.45 -19.50 -17.73
C GLU A 117 -9.85 -18.21 -18.33
N LYS A 118 -10.49 -17.07 -18.05
CA LYS A 118 -10.00 -15.75 -18.45
C LYS A 118 -9.44 -15.01 -17.25
N LYS A 119 -8.36 -14.29 -17.44
CA LYS A 119 -7.78 -13.43 -16.40
C LYS A 119 -8.81 -12.48 -15.77
N LYS A 120 -9.76 -11.97 -16.58
CA LYS A 120 -10.83 -11.09 -16.09
C LYS A 120 -11.67 -11.74 -14.99
N ASP A 121 -11.96 -13.03 -15.10
CA ASP A 121 -12.77 -13.75 -14.10
C ASP A 121 -12.00 -13.92 -12.80
N PHE A 122 -10.72 -14.25 -12.89
CA PHE A 122 -9.82 -14.31 -11.74
C PHE A 122 -9.63 -12.93 -11.06
N ASP A 123 -9.59 -11.85 -11.84
CA ASP A 123 -9.48 -10.47 -11.31
C ASP A 123 -10.74 -10.01 -10.54
N ASN A 124 -11.83 -10.80 -10.52
CA ASN A 124 -12.98 -10.55 -9.66
C ASN A 124 -12.72 -10.90 -8.19
N GLU A 125 -11.78 -11.80 -7.92
CA GLU A 125 -11.37 -12.11 -6.57
C GLU A 125 -10.71 -10.91 -5.88
N SER A 126 -10.74 -10.91 -4.55
CA SER A 126 -10.07 -9.89 -3.76
C SER A 126 -8.54 -9.96 -3.93
N VAL A 127 -7.84 -8.85 -3.71
CA VAL A 127 -6.39 -8.77 -3.97
C VAL A 127 -5.62 -9.83 -3.19
N LEU A 128 -5.91 -10.02 -1.90
CA LEU A 128 -5.18 -10.99 -1.07
C LEU A 128 -5.53 -12.44 -1.43
N GLU A 129 -6.79 -12.72 -1.79
CA GLU A 129 -7.18 -14.05 -2.27
C GLU A 129 -6.48 -14.40 -3.60
N ARG A 130 -6.32 -13.44 -4.50
CA ARG A 130 -5.55 -13.63 -5.74
C ARG A 130 -4.09 -13.99 -5.44
N PHE A 131 -3.45 -13.33 -4.48
CA PHE A 131 -2.10 -13.68 -4.07
C PHE A 131 -2.05 -15.07 -3.45
N LYS A 132 -2.99 -15.40 -2.56
CA LYS A 132 -3.10 -16.75 -1.98
C LYS A 132 -3.19 -17.82 -3.06
N ILE A 133 -4.16 -17.72 -3.96
CA ILE A 133 -4.37 -18.68 -5.04
C ILE A 133 -3.10 -18.81 -5.90
N GLN A 134 -2.49 -17.68 -6.27
CA GLN A 134 -1.26 -17.66 -7.07
C GLN A 134 -0.11 -18.39 -6.36
N LEU A 135 0.08 -18.16 -5.07
CA LEU A 135 1.17 -18.74 -4.29
C LEU A 135 0.94 -20.22 -3.99
N GLU A 136 -0.29 -20.63 -3.65
CA GLU A 136 -0.66 -22.05 -3.47
C GLU A 136 -0.38 -22.88 -4.72
N HIS A 137 -0.71 -22.37 -5.92
CA HIS A 137 -0.38 -23.01 -7.20
C HIS A 137 1.13 -23.08 -7.50
N SER A 138 1.94 -22.43 -6.69
CA SER A 138 3.39 -22.41 -6.79
C SER A 138 4.06 -23.05 -5.58
N ASP A 139 3.34 -23.95 -4.89
CA ASP A 139 3.78 -24.71 -3.73
C ASP A 139 4.29 -23.86 -2.55
N VAL A 140 3.80 -22.62 -2.42
CA VAL A 140 4.08 -21.78 -1.27
C VAL A 140 3.00 -21.99 -0.20
N LYS A 141 3.42 -22.35 1.01
CA LYS A 141 2.51 -22.47 2.15
C LYS A 141 2.01 -21.10 2.60
N ILE A 142 0.70 -20.93 2.70
CA ILE A 142 0.05 -19.69 3.06
C ILE A 142 -0.18 -19.61 4.58
N ASN A 143 0.55 -18.71 5.23
CA ASN A 143 0.41 -18.41 6.66
C ASN A 143 0.14 -16.93 6.91
N HIS A 144 0.66 -16.03 6.06
CA HIS A 144 0.70 -14.58 6.28
C HIS A 144 0.05 -13.77 5.15
N THR A 145 -0.08 -14.33 3.95
CA THR A 145 -0.59 -13.62 2.75
C THR A 145 -1.94 -12.96 2.99
N LEU A 146 -2.87 -13.62 3.71
CA LEU A 146 -4.21 -13.08 3.98
C LEU A 146 -4.26 -12.05 5.12
N LYS A 147 -3.19 -11.98 5.92
CA LYS A 147 -3.06 -11.01 7.03
C LYS A 147 -1.70 -10.31 6.95
N PRO A 148 -1.50 -9.43 5.95
CA PRO A 148 -0.23 -8.72 5.78
C PRO A 148 0.13 -7.94 7.04
N ASP A 149 1.37 -8.10 7.51
CA ASP A 149 1.96 -7.28 8.56
C ASP A 149 2.98 -6.34 7.93
N PHE A 150 2.76 -5.04 8.07
CA PHE A 150 3.63 -4.00 7.53
C PHE A 150 4.46 -3.29 8.62
N SER A 151 4.50 -3.84 9.83
CA SER A 151 5.19 -3.24 10.99
C SER A 151 6.70 -3.05 10.77
N TRP A 152 7.33 -3.87 9.94
CA TRP A 152 8.74 -3.74 9.57
C TRP A 152 9.08 -2.43 8.86
N ALA A 153 8.07 -1.75 8.28
CA ALA A 153 8.25 -0.48 7.58
C ALA A 153 8.37 0.72 8.52
N MET A 154 8.06 0.57 9.80
CA MET A 154 8.06 1.68 10.75
C MET A 154 9.47 2.13 11.12
N THR A 155 9.65 3.46 11.23
CA THR A 155 10.80 4.06 11.90
C THR A 155 10.35 4.90 13.09
N ASN A 156 11.27 5.19 14.02
CA ASN A 156 10.98 6.09 15.13
C ASN A 156 10.76 7.52 14.61
N VAL A 157 9.64 8.12 14.99
CA VAL A 157 9.22 9.48 14.63
C VAL A 157 8.95 10.36 15.87
N ASP A 158 9.41 9.98 17.04
CA ASP A 158 9.12 10.71 18.28
C ASP A 158 9.54 12.17 18.18
N GLN A 159 10.69 12.48 17.57
CA GLN A 159 11.14 13.85 17.36
C GLN A 159 10.19 14.66 16.47
N ILE A 160 9.58 14.01 15.45
CA ILE A 160 8.60 14.65 14.58
C ILE A 160 7.30 14.84 15.36
N VAL A 161 6.80 13.80 16.01
CA VAL A 161 5.52 13.83 16.74
C VAL A 161 5.56 14.85 17.87
N ASN A 162 6.59 14.81 18.72
CA ASN A 162 6.73 15.70 19.87
C ASN A 162 6.87 17.19 19.51
N LYS A 163 7.30 17.48 18.27
CA LYS A 163 7.33 18.87 17.76
C LYS A 163 5.91 19.42 17.54
N TYR A 164 4.93 18.57 17.21
CA TYR A 164 3.59 18.99 16.81
C TYR A 164 2.54 18.73 17.89
N PHE A 165 2.73 17.70 18.71
CA PHE A 165 1.69 17.20 19.61
C PHE A 165 2.19 17.00 21.04
N GLY A 166 1.41 17.52 22.00
CA GLY A 166 1.48 17.11 23.41
C GLY A 166 0.32 16.21 23.82
N LYS A 167 -0.57 15.85 22.90
CA LYS A 167 -1.82 15.11 23.13
C LYS A 167 -1.96 13.97 22.12
N LYS A 168 -3.00 13.16 22.32
CA LYS A 168 -3.44 12.16 21.32
C LYS A 168 -3.89 12.88 20.04
N PHE A 169 -3.63 12.27 18.90
CA PHE A 169 -4.03 12.83 17.61
C PHE A 169 -4.63 11.78 16.70
N ILE A 170 -5.52 12.22 15.82
CA ILE A 170 -6.02 11.45 14.70
C ILE A 170 -5.37 11.93 13.40
N LEU A 171 -5.20 11.01 12.47
CA LEU A 171 -4.52 11.28 11.22
C LEU A 171 -5.48 11.16 10.04
N LEU A 172 -5.57 12.21 9.24
CA LEU A 172 -6.43 12.25 8.06
C LEU A 172 -5.60 12.15 6.78
N PHE A 173 -6.10 11.41 5.79
CA PHE A 173 -5.54 11.34 4.43
C PHE A 173 -6.57 11.84 3.41
N PRO A 174 -6.70 13.17 3.25
CA PRO A 174 -7.73 13.78 2.41
C PRO A 174 -7.38 13.84 0.93
N PHE A 175 -6.14 13.50 0.56
CA PHE A 175 -5.64 13.61 -0.81
C PHE A 175 -5.74 12.28 -1.55
N CYS A 176 -5.64 12.34 -2.86
CA CYS A 176 -5.51 11.19 -3.75
C CYS A 176 -4.73 11.62 -5.00
N SER A 177 -4.28 10.64 -5.78
CA SER A 177 -3.62 10.91 -7.06
C SER A 177 -4.49 11.82 -7.93
N PRO A 178 -3.94 12.86 -8.59
CA PRO A 178 -4.72 13.80 -9.42
C PRO A 178 -5.57 13.11 -10.50
N GLN A 179 -5.09 11.99 -11.06
CA GLN A 179 -5.81 11.19 -12.06
C GLN A 179 -7.00 10.42 -11.45
N LEU A 180 -7.10 10.35 -10.13
CA LEU A 180 -8.13 9.62 -9.39
C LEU A 180 -8.99 10.56 -8.52
N SER A 181 -9.25 11.78 -9.00
CA SER A 181 -9.98 12.83 -8.26
C SER A 181 -11.37 12.38 -7.77
N HIS A 182 -12.01 11.41 -8.46
CA HIS A 182 -13.27 10.79 -8.05
C HIS A 182 -13.18 10.03 -6.70
N LYS A 183 -11.97 9.71 -6.23
CA LYS A 183 -11.72 9.12 -4.90
C LYS A 183 -11.65 10.16 -3.78
N LYS A 184 -11.65 11.44 -4.10
CA LYS A 184 -11.50 12.51 -3.12
C LYS A 184 -12.83 12.85 -2.47
N TRP A 185 -12.93 12.61 -1.16
CA TRP A 185 -14.08 13.04 -0.38
C TRP A 185 -13.97 14.55 -0.06
N PRO A 186 -15.02 15.36 -0.32
CA PRO A 186 -14.90 16.83 -0.24
C PRO A 186 -15.06 17.40 1.16
N TYR A 187 -15.59 16.65 2.14
CA TYR A 187 -16.06 17.20 3.44
C TYR A 187 -15.08 16.98 4.59
N PHE A 188 -13.76 16.86 4.34
CA PHE A 188 -12.79 16.73 5.43
C PHE A 188 -12.79 17.94 6.36
N ASN A 189 -12.91 19.18 5.85
CA ASN A 189 -12.96 20.37 6.69
C ASN A 189 -14.22 20.43 7.54
N ASP A 190 -15.35 19.94 7.06
CA ASP A 190 -16.59 19.87 7.83
C ASP A 190 -16.49 18.83 8.94
N LEU A 191 -15.91 17.66 8.65
CA LEU A 191 -15.62 16.64 9.65
C LEU A 191 -14.66 17.17 10.72
N ILE A 192 -13.60 17.88 10.34
CA ILE A 192 -12.64 18.52 11.26
C ILE A 192 -13.37 19.49 12.19
N LYS A 193 -14.30 20.30 11.67
CA LYS A 193 -15.11 21.22 12.47
C LYS A 193 -15.96 20.48 13.50
N ILE A 194 -16.63 19.41 13.08
CA ILE A 194 -17.46 18.59 14.00
C ILE A 194 -16.59 17.99 15.11
N ILE A 195 -15.45 17.39 14.75
CA ILE A 195 -14.57 16.74 15.73
C ILE A 195 -14.02 17.78 16.71
N LYS A 196 -13.48 18.91 16.26
CA LYS A 196 -12.95 19.98 17.13
C LYS A 196 -13.99 20.55 18.09
N THR A 197 -15.27 20.61 17.67
CA THR A 197 -16.35 21.07 18.52
C THR A 197 -16.72 20.08 19.63
N LYS A 198 -16.62 18.78 19.34
CA LYS A 198 -17.10 17.72 20.23
C LYS A 198 -16.01 17.00 21.02
N HIS A 199 -14.74 17.11 20.58
CA HIS A 199 -13.58 16.42 21.13
C HIS A 199 -12.39 17.39 21.21
N SER A 200 -12.37 18.25 22.24
CA SER A 200 -11.37 19.31 22.40
C SER A 200 -9.97 18.80 22.74
N ASN A 201 -9.85 17.57 23.24
CA ASN A 201 -8.56 16.98 23.63
C ASN A 201 -7.89 16.22 22.49
N ILE A 202 -8.55 16.07 21.33
CA ILE A 202 -7.97 15.37 20.19
C ILE A 202 -7.38 16.37 19.21
N GLU A 203 -6.10 16.23 18.91
CA GLU A 203 -5.47 16.96 17.81
C GLU A 203 -5.75 16.28 16.47
N ILE A 204 -5.87 17.08 15.41
CA ILE A 204 -6.15 16.58 14.07
C ILE A 204 -4.99 16.92 13.14
N ALA A 205 -4.42 15.89 12.52
CA ALA A 205 -3.26 16.00 11.64
C ALA A 205 -3.55 15.47 10.23
N ILE A 206 -2.74 15.95 9.28
CA ILE A 206 -2.58 15.39 7.94
C ILE A 206 -1.10 15.20 7.65
N ALA A 207 -0.77 14.22 6.81
CA ALA A 207 0.58 14.02 6.31
C ALA A 207 0.55 14.09 4.77
N PRO A 208 0.81 15.26 4.18
CA PRO A 208 0.78 15.43 2.73
C PRO A 208 1.91 14.65 2.05
N GLY A 209 1.58 14.01 0.96
CA GLY A 209 2.55 13.36 0.07
C GLY A 209 3.34 14.36 -0.79
N PRO A 210 4.31 13.85 -1.57
CA PRO A 210 5.02 14.69 -2.53
C PRO A 210 4.04 15.38 -3.51
N GLY A 211 4.12 16.72 -3.60
CA GLY A 211 3.23 17.52 -4.44
C GLY A 211 1.91 17.94 -3.80
N GLU A 212 1.61 17.49 -2.57
CA GLU A 212 0.34 17.81 -1.87
C GLU A 212 0.49 18.94 -0.83
N ILE A 213 1.72 19.41 -0.55
CA ILE A 213 2.01 20.39 0.53
C ILE A 213 1.22 21.70 0.35
N GLU A 214 1.11 22.20 -0.88
CA GLU A 214 0.35 23.44 -1.15
C GLU A 214 -1.16 23.22 -0.99
N GLU A 215 -1.66 22.08 -1.41
CA GLU A 215 -3.06 21.73 -1.23
C GLU A 215 -3.40 21.50 0.26
N ALA A 216 -2.45 21.00 1.03
CA ALA A 216 -2.59 20.77 2.47
C ALA A 216 -2.90 22.03 3.27
N LYS A 217 -2.47 23.21 2.79
CA LYS A 217 -2.78 24.51 3.42
C LYS A 217 -4.28 24.82 3.44
N LYS A 218 -5.08 24.18 2.59
CA LYS A 218 -6.54 24.34 2.55
C LYS A 218 -7.28 23.46 3.57
N ILE A 219 -6.59 22.51 4.19
CA ILE A 219 -7.16 21.61 5.22
C ILE A 219 -6.91 22.21 6.60
N LYS A 220 -7.97 22.31 7.42
CA LYS A 220 -7.93 22.95 8.74
C LYS A 220 -7.36 22.03 9.85
N ALA A 221 -6.30 21.31 9.51
CA ALA A 221 -5.59 20.36 10.38
C ALA A 221 -4.09 20.70 10.44
N ILE A 222 -3.38 20.13 11.40
CA ILE A 222 -1.93 20.27 11.54
C ILE A 222 -1.26 19.47 10.42
N SER A 223 -0.50 20.16 9.57
CA SER A 223 0.24 19.53 8.47
C SER A 223 1.61 19.04 8.95
N ILE A 224 1.81 17.72 8.96
CA ILE A 224 3.06 17.11 9.43
C ILE A 224 4.03 16.99 8.25
N THR A 225 5.21 17.57 8.45
CA THR A 225 6.32 17.50 7.50
C THR A 225 7.63 17.28 8.24
N ASN A 226 8.62 16.73 7.57
CA ASN A 226 9.99 16.68 8.07
C ASN A 226 10.84 17.73 7.36
N LYS A 227 11.28 18.77 8.09
CA LYS A 227 12.09 19.89 7.55
C LYS A 227 11.43 20.53 6.30
N GLY A 228 10.09 20.69 6.31
CA GLY A 228 9.33 21.30 5.22
C GLY A 228 9.09 20.37 4.01
N LYS A 229 9.48 19.11 4.08
CA LYS A 229 9.25 18.09 3.03
C LYS A 229 8.25 17.06 3.50
N SER A 230 7.60 16.39 2.55
CA SER A 230 6.77 15.23 2.84
C SER A 230 7.58 14.15 3.57
N LEU A 231 6.91 13.41 4.46
CA LEU A 231 7.52 12.26 5.13
C LEU A 231 7.89 11.19 4.08
N ASN A 232 9.00 10.49 4.30
CA ASN A 232 9.27 9.28 3.54
C ASN A 232 8.33 8.15 4.01
N HIS A 233 8.32 7.01 3.30
CA HIS A 233 7.37 5.93 3.56
C HIS A 233 7.52 5.33 4.97
N MET A 234 8.74 5.26 5.51
CA MET A 234 9.01 4.70 6.84
C MET A 234 8.61 5.69 7.95
N GLU A 235 8.88 6.99 7.76
CA GLU A 235 8.40 8.04 8.65
C GLU A 235 6.87 8.10 8.67
N LEU A 236 6.24 7.95 7.48
CA LEU A 236 4.78 7.89 7.36
C LEU A 236 4.21 6.67 8.10
N ALA A 237 4.82 5.49 7.97
CA ALA A 237 4.42 4.30 8.72
C ALA A 237 4.56 4.52 10.24
N GLY A 238 5.65 5.14 10.68
CA GLY A 238 5.86 5.50 12.08
C GLY A 238 4.82 6.49 12.60
N LEU A 239 4.48 7.53 11.81
CA LEU A 239 3.45 8.51 12.17
C LEU A 239 2.05 7.86 12.25
N ILE A 240 1.69 7.03 11.29
CA ILE A 240 0.44 6.25 11.31
C ILE A 240 0.40 5.41 12.59
N ASN A 241 1.49 4.72 12.94
CA ASN A 241 1.52 3.90 14.14
C ASN A 241 1.35 4.71 15.43
N LYS A 242 1.82 5.94 15.49
CA LYS A 242 1.65 6.85 16.65
C LYS A 242 0.25 7.47 16.73
N SER A 243 -0.49 7.57 15.62
CA SER A 243 -1.85 8.11 15.64
C SER A 243 -2.80 7.21 16.42
N SER A 244 -3.83 7.81 17.02
CA SER A 244 -4.88 7.05 17.74
C SER A 244 -5.94 6.50 16.80
N TYR A 245 -6.21 7.20 15.68
CA TYR A 245 -7.20 6.80 14.68
C TYR A 245 -6.82 7.36 13.30
N VAL A 246 -7.22 6.66 12.24
CA VAL A 246 -6.97 7.10 10.85
C VAL A 246 -8.29 7.25 10.10
N ILE A 247 -8.47 8.35 9.35
CA ILE A 247 -9.60 8.52 8.44
C ILE A 247 -9.04 8.89 7.06
N ALA A 248 -9.38 8.13 6.03
CA ALA A 248 -8.72 8.24 4.74
C ALA A 248 -9.67 8.06 3.55
N ASN A 249 -9.34 8.68 2.43
CA ASN A 249 -9.79 8.20 1.12
C ASN A 249 -9.14 6.84 0.80
N ASP A 250 -9.65 6.12 -0.21
CA ASP A 250 -8.99 4.91 -0.75
C ASP A 250 -7.65 5.25 -1.42
N THR A 251 -6.59 5.20 -0.63
CA THR A 251 -5.23 5.62 -1.00
C THR A 251 -4.16 4.72 -0.39
N GLY A 252 -2.91 4.85 -0.87
CA GLY A 252 -1.78 4.09 -0.33
C GLY A 252 -1.61 4.17 1.19
N PRO A 253 -1.67 5.37 1.82
CA PRO A 253 -1.63 5.51 3.27
C PRO A 253 -2.76 4.78 4.02
N ALA A 254 -3.97 4.67 3.44
CA ALA A 254 -5.07 3.90 4.04
C ALA A 254 -4.74 2.41 4.11
N HIS A 255 -4.21 1.83 3.01
CA HIS A 255 -3.74 0.45 3.00
C HIS A 255 -2.58 0.22 3.98
N MET A 256 -1.65 1.17 4.05
CA MET A 256 -0.58 1.12 5.04
C MET A 256 -1.14 1.08 6.46
N ALA A 257 -2.10 1.94 6.79
CA ALA A 257 -2.73 1.97 8.12
C ALA A 257 -3.44 0.65 8.46
N ALA A 258 -4.19 0.10 7.51
CA ALA A 258 -4.88 -1.18 7.67
C ALA A 258 -3.89 -2.32 7.99
N HIS A 259 -2.77 -2.41 7.23
CA HIS A 259 -1.77 -3.47 7.39
C HIS A 259 -0.75 -3.20 8.52
N LEU A 260 -0.77 -2.00 9.12
CA LEU A 260 -0.15 -1.70 10.41
C LEU A 260 -1.06 -2.04 11.61
N GLY A 261 -2.26 -2.58 11.36
CA GLY A 261 -3.22 -2.94 12.40
C GLY A 261 -3.86 -1.74 13.11
N LYS A 262 -3.83 -0.54 12.52
CA LYS A 262 -4.38 0.67 13.12
C LYS A 262 -5.91 0.69 13.12
N MET A 263 -6.48 1.33 14.11
CA MET A 263 -7.90 1.68 14.08
C MET A 263 -8.15 2.78 13.05
N GLY A 264 -9.19 2.62 12.24
CA GLY A 264 -9.49 3.64 11.25
C GLY A 264 -10.72 3.37 10.39
N LEU A 265 -11.00 4.35 9.55
CA LEU A 265 -12.10 4.35 8.59
C LEU A 265 -11.59 4.80 7.22
N VAL A 266 -11.91 4.04 6.19
CA VAL A 266 -11.65 4.39 4.80
C VAL A 266 -12.94 4.65 4.05
N LEU A 267 -12.92 5.66 3.15
CA LEU A 267 -14.08 6.14 2.43
C LEU A 267 -14.00 5.68 0.97
N PHE A 268 -15.03 4.95 0.51
CA PHE A 268 -15.15 4.43 -0.84
C PHE A 268 -16.29 5.09 -1.62
N GLY A 269 -16.01 5.41 -2.89
CA GLY A 269 -17.02 5.69 -3.90
C GLY A 269 -17.28 4.46 -4.77
N TYR A 270 -17.90 4.68 -5.94
CA TYR A 270 -18.30 3.62 -6.90
C TYR A 270 -17.14 2.88 -7.59
N HIS A 271 -15.92 3.42 -7.52
CA HIS A 271 -14.76 2.97 -8.31
C HIS A 271 -14.26 1.56 -7.94
N THR A 272 -14.46 1.14 -6.71
CA THR A 272 -14.12 -0.20 -6.20
C THR A 272 -14.80 -0.45 -4.85
N THR A 273 -14.57 -1.62 -4.26
CA THR A 273 -15.09 -1.96 -2.93
C THR A 273 -13.96 -2.30 -1.98
N ALA A 274 -14.18 -2.07 -0.70
CA ALA A 274 -13.23 -2.42 0.37
C ALA A 274 -12.87 -3.92 0.34
N LYS A 275 -13.85 -4.79 0.07
CA LYS A 275 -13.66 -6.23 -0.10
C LYS A 275 -12.70 -6.53 -1.25
N LYS A 276 -12.92 -5.93 -2.42
CA LYS A 276 -12.09 -6.17 -3.61
C LYS A 276 -10.64 -5.79 -3.40
N VAL A 277 -10.38 -4.68 -2.73
CA VAL A 277 -9.02 -4.23 -2.43
C VAL A 277 -8.46 -4.80 -1.13
N SER A 278 -9.22 -5.65 -0.42
CA SER A 278 -8.77 -6.34 0.81
C SER A 278 -8.23 -5.39 1.89
N ILE A 279 -8.90 -4.24 2.11
CA ILE A 279 -8.40 -3.24 3.05
C ILE A 279 -9.02 -3.37 4.44
N GLU A 280 -10.19 -4.01 4.57
CA GLU A 280 -10.85 -4.17 5.86
C GLU A 280 -10.13 -5.19 6.74
N THR A 281 -9.99 -4.84 7.99
CA THR A 281 -9.47 -5.68 9.07
C THR A 281 -10.38 -5.57 10.30
N ASP A 282 -10.05 -6.26 11.37
CA ASP A 282 -10.80 -6.14 12.65
C ASP A 282 -10.85 -4.69 13.13
N ASN A 283 -9.77 -3.93 12.94
CA ASN A 283 -9.60 -2.56 13.41
C ASN A 283 -9.85 -1.49 12.35
N PHE A 284 -9.75 -1.81 11.06
CA PHE A 284 -9.86 -0.85 9.96
C PHE A 284 -11.12 -1.14 9.15
N LYS A 285 -12.08 -0.21 9.20
CA LYS A 285 -13.41 -0.38 8.60
C LYS A 285 -13.57 0.49 7.36
N ALA A 286 -14.57 0.18 6.56
CA ALA A 286 -14.89 0.96 5.37
C ALA A 286 -16.33 1.46 5.41
N ILE A 287 -16.55 2.66 4.87
CA ILE A 287 -17.85 3.17 4.52
C ILE A 287 -17.90 3.43 3.02
N SER A 288 -18.97 2.96 2.38
CA SER A 288 -19.15 3.11 0.93
C SER A 288 -20.35 4.00 0.64
N ALA A 289 -20.22 4.82 -0.40
CA ALA A 289 -21.29 5.61 -0.97
C ALA A 289 -21.24 5.51 -2.50
N GLU A 290 -22.38 5.60 -3.17
CA GLU A 290 -22.41 5.64 -4.63
C GLU A 290 -21.54 6.78 -5.18
N ARG A 291 -21.60 7.95 -4.56
CA ARG A 291 -20.71 9.08 -4.82
C ARG A 291 -20.25 9.69 -3.51
N LEU A 292 -18.95 9.91 -3.37
CA LEU A 292 -18.38 10.50 -2.15
C LEU A 292 -18.95 11.88 -1.81
N MET A 293 -19.39 12.65 -2.81
CA MET A 293 -20.08 13.94 -2.58
C MET A 293 -21.43 13.81 -1.89
N HIS A 294 -22.05 12.64 -1.87
CA HIS A 294 -23.30 12.38 -1.15
C HIS A 294 -23.08 11.90 0.29
N LEU A 295 -21.87 11.49 0.64
CA LEU A 295 -21.48 11.08 1.98
C LEU A 295 -21.17 12.33 2.83
N LYS A 296 -22.13 12.77 3.64
CA LYS A 296 -21.98 13.97 4.47
C LYS A 296 -21.07 13.73 5.69
N ALA A 297 -20.48 14.81 6.21
CA ALA A 297 -19.55 14.75 7.34
C ALA A 297 -20.20 14.21 8.63
N GLU A 298 -21.48 14.52 8.86
CA GLU A 298 -22.27 14.03 9.99
C GLU A 298 -22.41 12.51 9.97
N LYS A 299 -22.61 11.92 8.78
CA LYS A 299 -22.69 10.47 8.62
C LYS A 299 -21.35 9.82 8.93
N VAL A 300 -20.24 10.35 8.39
CA VAL A 300 -18.90 9.85 8.72
C VAL A 300 -18.62 9.99 10.22
N TYR A 301 -18.96 11.14 10.82
CA TYR A 301 -18.80 11.34 12.25
C TYR A 301 -19.61 10.31 13.06
N SER A 302 -20.85 10.01 12.67
CA SER A 302 -21.70 9.03 13.38
C SER A 302 -21.09 7.63 13.44
N GLU A 303 -20.31 7.24 12.43
CA GLU A 303 -19.61 5.93 12.37
C GLU A 303 -18.38 5.86 13.32
N ILE A 304 -17.77 7.01 13.61
CA ILE A 304 -16.51 7.06 14.38
C ILE A 304 -16.67 7.61 15.79
N LYS A 305 -17.81 8.21 16.15
CA LYS A 305 -18.02 8.95 17.40
C LYS A 305 -17.66 8.14 18.65
N GLU A 306 -18.08 6.87 18.74
CA GLU A 306 -17.80 5.99 19.88
C GLU A 306 -16.29 5.74 20.04
N LYS A 307 -15.57 5.59 18.90
CA LYS A 307 -14.11 5.43 18.92
C LYS A 307 -13.41 6.72 19.34
N LEU A 308 -13.90 7.88 18.87
CA LEU A 308 -13.34 9.16 19.28
C LEU A 308 -13.58 9.44 20.78
N HIS A 309 -14.74 9.12 21.34
CA HIS A 309 -14.98 9.22 22.77
C HIS A 309 -14.02 8.36 23.60
N SER A 310 -13.65 7.18 23.13
CA SER A 310 -12.66 6.33 23.81
C SER A 310 -11.22 6.85 23.72
N ILE A 311 -10.96 7.77 22.80
CA ILE A 311 -9.64 8.39 22.57
C ILE A 311 -9.53 9.70 23.36
N ASP A 312 -10.63 10.50 23.43
CA ASP A 312 -10.70 11.81 24.06
C ASP A 312 -10.46 11.73 25.58
#